data_22d3e8643bbbe6cebd8cc95e28cd7978
#
_entry.id   22d3e8643bbbe6cebd8cc95e28cd7978
#
_cell.length_a   1.000
_cell.length_b   1.000
_cell.length_c   1.000
_cell.angle_alpha   90.00
_cell.angle_beta   90.00
_cell.angle_gamma   90.00
#
_symmetry.space_group_name_H-M   'P 1'
#
loop_
_entity.id
_entity.type
_entity.pdbx_description
1 polymer ?
#
loop_
_entity_poly.entity_id
_entity_poly.type
_entity_poly.pdbx_seq_one_letter_code
_entity_poly.pdbx_strand_id
1 'polypeptide(L)'
;MKLTYIEGPDLGKAFVSGSFQLMKNVESLNEINVFPVPDGDTGTNMASTVQTISAAFMEGIPEHVSQVLDVAAASALEGARGNSGAIFGQFVHGLAKELRNEERVSIRRFSEAAIKAAEYAQKALSHPKDGTIISVIRDWTLQLQTHAKKSSDVTEVMDSAAGPVWMVKDTLTQLCVTGCAQVGLEVSRA
;
A
#
# COMPACT_ATOMS: atom_id res chain seq x y z
N MET A 1 17.33 15.81 -7.02
CA MET A 1 16.33 16.78 -6.48
C MET A 1 15.65 16.08 -5.31
N LYS A 2 15.43 16.73 -4.19
CA LYS A 2 14.86 16.12 -3.00
C LYS A 2 13.33 16.23 -3.08
N LEU A 3 12.62 15.09 -3.05
CA LEU A 3 11.15 15.05 -3.03
C LEU A 3 10.69 15.14 -1.57
N THR A 4 10.06 16.25 -1.18
CA THR A 4 9.68 16.50 0.23
C THR A 4 8.20 16.31 0.53
N TYR A 5 7.38 16.24 -0.49
CA TYR A 5 5.93 16.00 -0.40
C TYR A 5 5.50 14.94 -1.39
N ILE A 6 4.48 14.21 -1.04
CA ILE A 6 3.71 13.33 -1.91
C ILE A 6 2.52 14.14 -2.39
N GLU A 7 2.30 14.21 -3.69
CA GLU A 7 1.15 14.86 -4.32
C GLU A 7 0.17 13.81 -4.84
N GLY A 8 -1.05 14.23 -5.20
CA GLY A 8 -2.06 13.32 -5.69
C GLY A 8 -1.59 12.48 -6.89
N PRO A 9 -1.03 13.11 -7.94
CA PRO A 9 -0.53 12.37 -9.10
C PRO A 9 0.55 11.32 -8.78
N ASP A 10 1.44 11.61 -7.82
CA ASP A 10 2.48 10.66 -7.41
C ASP A 10 1.86 9.44 -6.72
N LEU A 11 0.93 9.68 -5.80
CA LEU A 11 0.23 8.62 -5.08
C LEU A 11 -0.63 7.76 -6.01
N GLY A 12 -1.37 8.37 -6.93
CA GLY A 12 -2.18 7.64 -7.91
C GLY A 12 -1.34 6.78 -8.85
N LYS A 13 -0.22 7.30 -9.34
CA LYS A 13 0.75 6.51 -10.13
C LYS A 13 1.34 5.36 -9.32
N ALA A 14 1.62 5.58 -8.03
CA ALA A 14 2.08 4.53 -7.13
C ALA A 14 1.06 3.39 -7.01
N PHE A 15 -0.23 3.69 -6.85
CA PHE A 15 -1.29 2.69 -6.85
C PHE A 15 -1.34 1.90 -8.17
N VAL A 16 -1.33 2.59 -9.32
CA VAL A 16 -1.37 1.94 -10.64
C VAL A 16 -0.18 1.01 -10.83
N SER A 17 1.04 1.47 -10.56
CA SER A 17 2.25 0.66 -10.76
C SER A 17 2.35 -0.48 -9.76
N GLY A 18 1.99 -0.26 -8.50
CA GLY A 18 1.89 -1.31 -7.49
C GLY A 18 0.88 -2.39 -7.86
N SER A 19 -0.26 -2.00 -8.41
CA SER A 19 -1.27 -2.93 -8.96
C SER A 19 -0.69 -3.79 -10.07
N PHE A 20 0.06 -3.19 -11.00
CA PHE A 20 0.71 -3.91 -12.10
C PHE A 20 1.74 -4.93 -11.59
N GLN A 21 2.56 -4.56 -10.60
CA GLN A 21 3.54 -5.47 -10.01
C GLN A 21 2.87 -6.63 -9.28
N LEU A 22 1.81 -6.36 -8.54
CA LEU A 22 1.06 -7.41 -7.85
C LEU A 22 0.44 -8.39 -8.86
N MET A 23 -0.21 -7.88 -9.92
CA MET A 23 -0.81 -8.72 -10.96
C MET A 23 0.20 -9.64 -11.67
N LYS A 24 1.45 -9.20 -11.86
CA LYS A 24 2.51 -10.03 -12.44
C LYS A 24 2.94 -11.20 -11.54
N ASN A 25 2.66 -11.12 -10.25
CA ASN A 25 3.15 -12.06 -9.25
C ASN A 25 2.04 -12.85 -8.54
N VAL A 26 0.84 -12.88 -9.13
CA VAL A 26 -0.35 -13.57 -8.57
C VAL A 26 -0.05 -15.04 -8.27
N GLU A 27 0.57 -15.76 -9.20
CA GLU A 27 0.88 -17.18 -9.04
C GLU A 27 1.82 -17.42 -7.86
N SER A 28 2.90 -16.65 -7.76
CA SER A 28 3.84 -16.75 -6.64
C SER A 28 3.17 -16.43 -5.30
N LEU A 29 2.24 -15.47 -5.28
CA LEU A 29 1.47 -15.14 -4.08
C LEU A 29 0.51 -16.27 -3.68
N ASN A 30 -0.08 -16.94 -4.64
CA ASN A 30 -0.95 -18.10 -4.39
C ASN A 30 -0.14 -19.30 -3.88
N GLU A 31 1.06 -19.55 -4.45
CA GLU A 31 1.93 -20.65 -4.04
C GLU A 31 2.40 -20.55 -2.58
N ILE A 32 2.67 -19.33 -2.09
CA ILE A 32 3.10 -19.12 -0.69
C ILE A 32 1.94 -19.01 0.29
N ASN A 33 0.72 -19.06 -0.16
CA ASN A 33 -0.48 -18.99 0.67
C ASN A 33 -0.74 -20.34 1.38
N VAL A 34 0.09 -20.66 2.34
CA VAL A 34 0.01 -21.87 3.15
C VAL A 34 -0.56 -21.64 4.55
N PHE A 35 -0.79 -20.39 4.93
CA PHE A 35 -1.27 -20.00 6.25
C PHE A 35 -2.16 -18.75 6.17
N PRO A 36 -3.20 -18.59 6.99
CA PRO A 36 -3.75 -19.56 7.98
C PRO A 36 -4.59 -20.68 7.35
N VAL A 37 -4.99 -20.54 6.10
CA VAL A 37 -5.73 -21.54 5.31
C VAL A 37 -4.99 -21.69 3.98
N PRO A 38 -4.58 -22.92 3.60
CA PRO A 38 -3.83 -23.16 2.38
C PRO A 38 -4.78 -23.29 1.17
N ASP A 39 -5.56 -22.23 0.89
CA ASP A 39 -6.51 -22.18 -0.24
C ASP A 39 -5.89 -21.64 -1.54
N GLY A 40 -4.65 -21.11 -1.46
CA GLY A 40 -3.89 -20.70 -2.64
C GLY A 40 -4.52 -19.54 -3.41
N ASP A 41 -5.30 -18.67 -2.76
CA ASP A 41 -6.09 -17.64 -3.41
C ASP A 41 -5.69 -16.18 -3.04
N THR A 42 -4.71 -15.99 -2.16
CA THR A 42 -4.29 -14.66 -1.68
C THR A 42 -3.90 -13.73 -2.83
N GLY A 43 -3.10 -14.20 -3.78
CA GLY A 43 -2.70 -13.43 -4.95
C GLY A 43 -3.89 -13.03 -5.81
N THR A 44 -4.79 -13.95 -6.07
CA THR A 44 -6.01 -13.72 -6.85
C THR A 44 -6.93 -12.70 -6.17
N ASN A 45 -7.13 -12.82 -4.86
CA ASN A 45 -7.96 -11.93 -4.07
C ASN A 45 -7.39 -10.50 -4.03
N MET A 46 -6.08 -10.39 -3.82
CA MET A 46 -5.41 -9.08 -3.86
C MET A 46 -5.42 -8.47 -5.26
N ALA A 47 -5.17 -9.26 -6.32
CA ALA A 47 -5.22 -8.79 -7.70
C ALA A 47 -6.58 -8.19 -8.05
N SER A 48 -7.69 -8.86 -7.66
CA SER A 48 -9.04 -8.33 -7.84
C SER A 48 -9.19 -6.94 -7.19
N THR A 49 -8.70 -6.79 -5.96
CA THR A 49 -8.79 -5.54 -5.19
C THR A 49 -7.98 -4.41 -5.83
N VAL A 50 -6.73 -4.68 -6.23
CA VAL A 50 -5.87 -3.63 -6.80
C VAL A 50 -6.23 -3.30 -8.25
N GLN A 51 -6.84 -4.23 -8.97
CA GLN A 51 -7.32 -4.01 -10.34
C GLN A 51 -8.43 -2.96 -10.38
N THR A 52 -9.37 -2.99 -9.43
CA THR A 52 -10.42 -1.96 -9.33
C THR A 52 -9.84 -0.59 -9.00
N ILE A 53 -8.83 -0.52 -8.13
CA ILE A 53 -8.11 0.74 -7.85
C ILE A 53 -7.42 1.26 -9.11
N SER A 54 -6.68 0.40 -9.82
CA SER A 54 -5.98 0.80 -11.04
C SER A 54 -6.95 1.27 -12.12
N ALA A 55 -8.07 0.58 -12.31
CA ALA A 55 -9.10 0.95 -13.29
C ALA A 55 -9.70 2.33 -13.00
N ALA A 56 -9.93 2.66 -11.73
CA ALA A 56 -10.48 3.96 -11.34
C ALA A 56 -9.55 5.14 -11.69
N PHE A 57 -8.25 4.92 -11.85
CA PHE A 57 -7.29 5.96 -12.23
C PHE A 57 -6.98 6.02 -13.73
N MET A 58 -7.58 5.13 -14.54
CA MET A 58 -7.37 5.16 -16.01
C MET A 58 -7.97 6.39 -16.69
N GLU A 59 -9.02 6.97 -16.13
CA GLU A 59 -9.67 8.18 -16.66
C GLU A 59 -9.00 9.48 -16.18
N GLY A 60 -8.10 9.38 -15.22
CA GLY A 60 -7.36 10.50 -14.66
C GLY A 60 -7.08 10.33 -13.18
N ILE A 61 -6.00 10.95 -12.71
CA ILE A 61 -5.58 10.94 -11.31
C ILE A 61 -5.86 12.32 -10.73
N PRO A 62 -6.61 12.41 -9.59
CA PRO A 62 -6.86 13.69 -8.93
C PRO A 62 -5.56 14.37 -8.44
N GLU A 63 -5.60 15.71 -8.36
CA GLU A 63 -4.46 16.53 -7.91
C GLU A 63 -4.20 16.42 -6.40
N HIS A 64 -5.26 16.23 -5.59
CA HIS A 64 -5.14 16.19 -4.15
C HIS A 64 -4.99 14.77 -3.61
N VAL A 65 -4.10 14.58 -2.65
CA VAL A 65 -3.87 13.29 -1.97
C VAL A 65 -5.16 12.73 -1.37
N SER A 66 -5.96 13.58 -0.71
CA SER A 66 -7.25 13.16 -0.14
C SER A 66 -8.21 12.57 -1.17
N GLN A 67 -8.32 13.21 -2.33
CA GLN A 67 -9.20 12.74 -3.42
C GLN A 67 -8.70 11.40 -4.01
N VAL A 68 -7.39 11.26 -4.18
CA VAL A 68 -6.79 9.99 -4.64
C VAL A 68 -7.09 8.87 -3.65
N LEU A 69 -6.95 9.14 -2.35
CA LEU A 69 -7.22 8.14 -1.32
C LEU A 69 -8.71 7.80 -1.21
N ASP A 70 -9.60 8.77 -1.39
CA ASP A 70 -11.07 8.53 -1.39
C ASP A 70 -11.45 7.61 -2.57
N VAL A 71 -10.95 7.88 -3.78
CA VAL A 71 -11.14 7.03 -4.95
C VAL A 71 -10.55 5.64 -4.73
N ALA A 72 -9.30 5.56 -4.27
CA ALA A 72 -8.64 4.28 -4.01
C ALA A 72 -9.37 3.46 -2.95
N ALA A 73 -9.84 4.08 -1.86
CA ALA A 73 -10.57 3.41 -0.80
C ALA A 73 -11.92 2.85 -1.28
N ALA A 74 -12.69 3.65 -2.01
CA ALA A 74 -13.97 3.22 -2.57
C ALA A 74 -13.77 2.03 -3.53
N SER A 75 -12.82 2.14 -4.45
CA SER A 75 -12.50 1.08 -5.43
C SER A 75 -11.95 -0.17 -4.76
N ALA A 76 -11.10 -0.02 -3.73
CA ALA A 76 -10.58 -1.16 -2.97
C ALA A 76 -11.69 -1.94 -2.28
N LEU A 77 -12.67 -1.25 -1.68
CA LEU A 77 -13.79 -1.89 -0.99
C LEU A 77 -14.72 -2.59 -1.99
N GLU A 78 -14.98 -2.00 -3.16
CA GLU A 78 -15.78 -2.60 -4.22
C GLU A 78 -15.11 -3.86 -4.77
N GLY A 79 -13.81 -3.81 -5.03
CA GLY A 79 -13.01 -4.91 -5.56
C GLY A 79 -12.55 -5.93 -4.54
N ALA A 80 -12.78 -5.70 -3.24
CA ALA A 80 -12.27 -6.57 -2.17
C ALA A 80 -12.78 -8.02 -2.32
N ARG A 81 -11.84 -8.96 -2.31
CA ARG A 81 -12.12 -10.39 -2.30
C ARG A 81 -11.28 -11.07 -1.21
N GLY A 82 -11.87 -12.05 -0.57
CA GLY A 82 -11.22 -12.80 0.51
C GLY A 82 -10.73 -11.92 1.68
N ASN A 83 -10.00 -12.54 2.60
CA ASN A 83 -9.47 -11.83 3.76
C ASN A 83 -8.39 -10.82 3.37
N SER A 84 -7.49 -11.19 2.46
CA SER A 84 -6.36 -10.35 2.04
C SER A 84 -6.82 -9.07 1.36
N GLY A 85 -7.78 -9.14 0.43
CA GLY A 85 -8.35 -7.98 -0.22
C GLY A 85 -9.12 -7.07 0.75
N ALA A 86 -9.92 -7.67 1.64
CA ALA A 86 -10.66 -6.91 2.66
C ALA A 86 -9.73 -6.15 3.61
N ILE A 87 -8.65 -6.80 4.10
CA ILE A 87 -7.65 -6.17 4.98
C ILE A 87 -6.96 -5.01 4.26
N PHE A 88 -6.53 -5.23 3.00
CA PHE A 88 -5.91 -4.18 2.21
C PHE A 88 -6.86 -3.01 1.97
N GLY A 89 -8.12 -3.27 1.62
CA GLY A 89 -9.15 -2.25 1.46
C GLY A 89 -9.36 -1.43 2.73
N GLN A 90 -9.41 -2.07 3.91
CA GLN A 90 -9.51 -1.39 5.20
C GLN A 90 -8.27 -0.52 5.51
N PHE A 91 -7.08 -0.97 5.12
CA PHE A 91 -5.87 -0.16 5.26
C PHE A 91 -5.93 1.10 4.40
N VAL A 92 -6.31 0.99 3.12
CA VAL A 92 -6.47 2.13 2.22
C VAL A 92 -7.56 3.09 2.72
N HIS A 93 -8.69 2.55 3.21
CA HIS A 93 -9.74 3.35 3.83
C HIS A 93 -9.24 4.09 5.08
N GLY A 94 -8.43 3.44 5.90
CA GLY A 94 -7.77 4.07 7.06
C GLY A 94 -6.89 5.25 6.65
N LEU A 95 -6.11 5.12 5.56
CA LEU A 95 -5.31 6.22 5.00
C LEU A 95 -6.20 7.38 4.53
N ALA A 96 -7.27 7.10 3.79
CA ALA A 96 -8.22 8.11 3.33
C ALA A 96 -8.83 8.90 4.50
N LYS A 97 -9.18 8.22 5.58
CA LYS A 97 -9.73 8.84 6.78
C LYS A 97 -8.71 9.74 7.48
N GLU A 98 -7.46 9.29 7.63
CA GLU A 98 -6.42 10.02 8.34
C GLU A 98 -5.87 11.22 7.55
N LEU A 99 -5.91 11.15 6.22
CA LEU A 99 -5.41 12.20 5.32
C LEU A 99 -6.54 12.98 4.64
N ARG A 100 -7.74 12.95 5.22
CA ARG A 100 -8.86 13.75 4.74
C ARG A 100 -8.48 15.24 4.71
N ASN A 101 -8.79 15.90 3.62
CA ASN A 101 -8.50 17.32 3.35
C ASN A 101 -7.01 17.66 3.10
N GLU A 102 -6.11 16.69 2.99
CA GLU A 102 -4.72 16.94 2.63
C GLU A 102 -4.61 17.08 1.10
N GLU A 103 -4.12 18.21 0.63
CA GLU A 103 -3.81 18.41 -0.79
C GLU A 103 -2.55 17.65 -1.17
N ARG A 104 -1.51 17.81 -0.36
CA ARG A 104 -0.21 17.12 -0.44
C ARG A 104 0.25 16.75 0.97
N VAL A 105 1.05 15.72 1.10
CA VAL A 105 1.45 15.23 2.42
C VAL A 105 2.96 15.02 2.52
N SER A 106 3.57 15.49 3.61
CA SER A 106 4.97 15.17 3.90
C SER A 106 5.12 13.71 4.27
N ILE A 107 6.31 13.13 4.03
CA ILE A 107 6.56 11.73 4.36
C ILE A 107 6.38 11.42 5.86
N ARG A 108 6.66 12.38 6.73
CA ARG A 108 6.40 12.25 8.17
C ARG A 108 4.91 12.11 8.45
N ARG A 109 4.08 13.01 7.92
CA ARG A 109 2.64 12.98 8.11
C ARG A 109 2.01 11.72 7.49
N PHE A 110 2.51 11.32 6.32
CA PHE A 110 2.09 10.07 5.68
C PHE A 110 2.42 8.84 6.54
N SER A 111 3.61 8.80 7.14
CA SER A 111 4.01 7.68 8.02
C SER A 111 3.14 7.58 9.29
N GLU A 112 2.75 8.72 9.86
CA GLU A 112 1.84 8.78 11.01
C GLU A 112 0.44 8.27 10.62
N ALA A 113 -0.06 8.67 9.47
CA ALA A 113 -1.34 8.19 8.93
C ALA A 113 -1.30 6.70 8.62
N ALA A 114 -0.20 6.20 8.07
CA ALA A 114 -0.03 4.79 7.72
C ALA A 114 -0.08 3.88 8.97
N ILE A 115 0.51 4.29 10.09
CA ILE A 115 0.41 3.54 11.35
C ILE A 115 -1.04 3.44 11.83
N LYS A 116 -1.76 4.56 11.83
CA LYS A 116 -3.17 4.56 12.22
C LYS A 116 -4.05 3.74 11.26
N ALA A 117 -3.74 3.79 9.96
CA ALA A 117 -4.40 2.98 8.97
C ALA A 117 -4.17 1.47 9.18
N ALA A 118 -2.95 1.07 9.59
CA ALA A 118 -2.66 -0.31 9.99
C ALA A 118 -3.48 -0.75 11.20
N GLU A 119 -3.63 0.11 12.20
CA GLU A 119 -4.51 -0.16 13.36
C GLU A 119 -5.97 -0.31 12.94
N TYR A 120 -6.43 0.48 11.96
CA TYR A 120 -7.77 0.36 11.39
C TYR A 120 -7.98 -1.00 10.74
N ALA A 121 -7.05 -1.42 9.88
CA ALA A 121 -7.11 -2.72 9.23
C ALA A 121 -7.10 -3.87 10.25
N GLN A 122 -6.29 -3.76 11.30
CA GLN A 122 -6.22 -4.75 12.36
C GLN A 122 -7.52 -4.86 13.17
N LYS A 123 -8.16 -3.72 13.50
CA LYS A 123 -9.43 -3.67 14.24
C LYS A 123 -10.62 -4.22 13.45
N ALA A 124 -10.53 -4.24 12.12
CA ALA A 124 -11.56 -4.82 11.26
C ALA A 124 -11.55 -6.36 11.30
N LEU A 125 -10.52 -6.98 11.87
CA LEU A 125 -10.39 -8.43 12.00
C LEU A 125 -10.88 -8.90 13.35
N SER A 126 -11.77 -9.91 13.36
CA SER A 126 -12.20 -10.56 14.60
C SER A 126 -11.05 -11.30 15.31
N HIS A 127 -10.17 -11.91 14.53
CA HIS A 127 -9.03 -12.70 15.03
C HIS A 127 -7.81 -12.44 14.14
N PRO A 128 -7.07 -11.34 14.34
CA PRO A 128 -5.87 -11.07 13.58
C PRO A 128 -4.81 -12.13 13.84
N LYS A 129 -4.22 -12.67 12.77
CA LYS A 129 -3.17 -13.70 12.85
C LYS A 129 -1.87 -13.13 12.32
N ASP A 130 -0.79 -13.30 13.10
CA ASP A 130 0.56 -12.97 12.62
C ASP A 130 0.98 -13.91 11.47
N GLY A 131 1.89 -13.43 10.61
CA GLY A 131 2.29 -14.16 9.40
C GLY A 131 1.34 -13.99 8.22
N THR A 132 0.45 -13.00 8.27
CA THR A 132 -0.47 -12.64 7.18
C THR A 132 -0.22 -11.22 6.69
N ILE A 133 -0.99 -10.75 5.69
CA ILE A 133 -0.88 -9.38 5.16
C ILE A 133 -0.91 -8.30 6.24
N ILE A 134 -1.60 -8.52 7.37
CA ILE A 134 -1.63 -7.53 8.45
C ILE A 134 -0.26 -7.36 9.11
N SER A 135 0.53 -8.43 9.23
CA SER A 135 1.92 -8.35 9.71
C SER A 135 2.79 -7.54 8.75
N VAL A 136 2.63 -7.78 7.45
CA VAL A 136 3.33 -7.03 6.39
C VAL A 136 3.03 -5.52 6.48
N ILE A 137 1.75 -5.16 6.55
CA ILE A 137 1.31 -3.77 6.67
C ILE A 137 1.90 -3.14 7.94
N ARG A 138 1.80 -3.81 9.08
CA ARG A 138 2.33 -3.33 10.36
C ARG A 138 3.83 -3.09 10.29
N ASP A 139 4.58 -4.07 9.81
CA ASP A 139 6.04 -4.00 9.78
C ASP A 139 6.52 -2.91 8.82
N TRP A 140 5.89 -2.79 7.64
CA TRP A 140 6.17 -1.70 6.72
C TRP A 140 5.90 -0.32 7.33
N THR A 141 4.76 -0.12 7.98
CA THR A 141 4.43 1.18 8.58
C THR A 141 5.38 1.59 9.71
N LEU A 142 5.88 0.62 10.48
CA LEU A 142 6.90 0.86 11.51
C LEU A 142 8.25 1.26 10.89
N GLN A 143 8.67 0.59 9.80
CA GLN A 143 9.88 0.97 9.07
C GLN A 143 9.74 2.36 8.45
N LEU A 144 8.59 2.63 7.81
CA LEU A 144 8.29 3.94 7.24
C LEU A 144 8.44 5.06 8.28
N GLN A 145 7.84 4.88 9.47
CA GLN A 145 7.97 5.85 10.56
C GLN A 145 9.41 6.01 11.05
N THR A 146 10.13 4.90 11.16
CA THR A 146 11.52 4.90 11.62
C THR A 146 12.42 5.72 10.68
N HIS A 147 12.25 5.56 9.38
CA HIS A 147 13.01 6.29 8.37
C HIS A 147 12.53 7.73 8.18
N ALA A 148 11.23 8.00 8.27
CA ALA A 148 10.66 9.34 8.19
C ALA A 148 11.08 10.26 9.35
N LYS A 149 11.55 9.71 10.48
CA LYS A 149 12.17 10.49 11.56
C LYS A 149 13.59 10.96 11.21
N LYS A 150 14.28 10.28 10.29
CA LYS A 150 15.68 10.51 9.93
C LYS A 150 15.83 11.36 8.67
N SER A 151 14.89 11.23 7.72
CA SER A 151 14.92 11.95 6.45
C SER A 151 13.54 12.52 6.11
N SER A 152 13.55 13.64 5.38
CA SER A 152 12.34 14.22 4.78
C SER A 152 12.26 13.98 3.27
N ASP A 153 13.17 13.20 2.71
CA ASP A 153 13.14 12.80 1.31
C ASP A 153 12.22 11.59 1.13
N VAL A 154 11.12 11.79 0.41
CA VAL A 154 10.10 10.75 0.19
C VAL A 154 10.71 9.50 -0.42
N THR A 155 11.54 9.67 -1.47
CA THR A 155 12.15 8.54 -2.17
C THR A 155 13.08 7.73 -1.26
N GLU A 156 13.98 8.44 -0.56
CA GLU A 156 14.91 7.78 0.39
C GLU A 156 14.18 7.01 1.48
N VAL A 157 13.11 7.60 2.04
CA VAL A 157 12.34 6.98 3.12
C VAL A 157 11.55 5.77 2.62
N MET A 158 10.92 5.88 1.45
CA MET A 158 10.16 4.77 0.86
C MET A 158 11.06 3.59 0.50
N ASP A 159 12.22 3.84 -0.14
CA ASP A 159 13.20 2.81 -0.47
C ASP A 159 13.74 2.12 0.79
N SER A 160 14.07 2.91 1.82
CA SER A 160 14.58 2.37 3.08
C SER A 160 13.53 1.57 3.85
N ALA A 161 12.27 1.98 3.80
CA ALA A 161 11.17 1.27 4.44
C ALA A 161 10.84 -0.05 3.71
N ALA A 162 11.07 -0.09 2.40
CA ALA A 162 10.92 -1.31 1.60
C ALA A 162 12.00 -2.36 1.93
N GLY A 163 13.25 -1.94 2.14
CA GLY A 163 14.41 -2.82 2.30
C GLY A 163 14.30 -3.88 3.41
N PRO A 164 13.96 -3.55 4.68
CA PRO A 164 13.89 -4.52 5.77
C PRO A 164 12.71 -5.49 5.65
N VAL A 165 11.66 -5.11 4.98
CA VAL A 165 10.46 -5.95 4.75
C VAL A 165 10.79 -7.11 3.81
N TRP A 166 11.86 -7.00 2.98
CA TRP A 166 12.41 -8.09 2.15
C TRP A 166 13.08 -9.20 2.96
N MET A 167 13.54 -8.91 4.16
CA MET A 167 14.24 -9.90 5.00
C MET A 167 13.28 -10.84 5.72
N VAL A 168 12.01 -10.48 5.84
CA VAL A 168 10.95 -11.41 6.21
C VAL A 168 10.63 -12.20 4.94
N LYS A 169 10.97 -13.48 4.91
CA LYS A 169 10.92 -14.41 3.76
C LYS A 169 9.56 -14.56 3.08
N ASP A 170 8.73 -13.53 3.06
CA ASP A 170 7.39 -13.57 2.50
C ASP A 170 7.28 -12.67 1.27
N THR A 171 7.07 -13.32 0.13
CA THR A 171 6.91 -12.70 -1.19
C THR A 171 5.76 -11.66 -1.24
N LEU A 172 4.77 -11.76 -0.36
CA LEU A 172 3.68 -10.78 -0.19
C LEU A 172 4.20 -9.38 0.13
N THR A 173 5.25 -9.32 0.93
CA THR A 173 5.93 -8.09 1.34
C THR A 173 6.58 -7.38 0.16
N GLN A 174 7.25 -8.16 -0.69
CA GLN A 174 7.98 -7.68 -1.84
C GLN A 174 7.09 -6.89 -2.81
N LEU A 175 5.86 -7.32 -2.98
CA LEU A 175 4.98 -6.85 -4.06
C LEU A 175 4.20 -5.57 -3.72
N CYS A 176 3.70 -5.45 -2.49
CA CYS A 176 3.00 -4.23 -2.08
C CYS A 176 3.95 -3.04 -1.90
N VAL A 177 5.19 -3.31 -1.46
CA VAL A 177 6.14 -2.25 -1.09
C VAL A 177 7.02 -1.82 -2.26
N THR A 178 7.46 -2.75 -3.11
CA THR A 178 8.31 -2.43 -4.28
C THR A 178 7.56 -1.61 -5.32
N GLY A 179 6.28 -1.89 -5.53
CA GLY A 179 5.45 -1.10 -6.44
C GLY A 179 5.40 0.37 -6.04
N CYS A 180 5.28 0.66 -4.75
CA CYS A 180 5.25 2.03 -4.24
C CYS A 180 6.61 2.74 -4.32
N ALA A 181 7.71 2.03 -4.07
CA ALA A 181 9.06 2.60 -4.06
C ALA A 181 9.60 2.86 -5.48
N GLN A 182 9.41 1.92 -6.42
CA GLN A 182 9.90 2.07 -7.80
C GLN A 182 9.23 3.19 -8.58
N VAL A 183 7.99 3.51 -8.26
CA VAL A 183 7.27 4.61 -8.92
C VAL A 183 7.77 5.98 -8.51
N GLY A 184 8.21 6.13 -7.26
CA GLY A 184 8.86 7.37 -6.82
C GLY A 184 10.15 7.70 -7.58
N LEU A 185 10.87 6.67 -8.04
CA LEU A 185 12.11 6.82 -8.80
C LEU A 185 11.89 7.21 -10.27
N GLU A 186 10.85 6.73 -10.92
CA GLU A 186 10.55 7.04 -12.32
C GLU A 186 9.91 8.42 -12.51
N VAL A 187 9.11 8.88 -11.56
CA VAL A 187 8.47 10.22 -11.63
C VAL A 187 9.49 11.36 -11.46
N SER A 188 10.63 11.11 -10.77
CA SER A 188 11.70 12.09 -10.63
C SER A 188 12.62 12.27 -11.85
N ARG A 189 12.48 11.45 -12.90
CA ARG A 189 13.36 11.44 -14.09
C ARG A 189 12.67 11.87 -15.38
N ALA A 190 11.38 12.16 -15.37
CA ALA A 190 10.63 12.75 -16.46
C ALA A 190 10.38 14.25 -16.23
#